data_32feb843826400b65bbb657518b3aa13
#
_entry.id   32feb843826400b65bbb657518b3aa13
#
_cell.length_a   1.000
_cell.length_b   1.000
_cell.length_c   1.000
_cell.angle_alpha   90.00
_cell.angle_beta   90.00
_cell.angle_gamma   90.00
#
_symmetry.space_group_name_H-M   'P 1'
#
loop_
_entity.id
_entity.type
_entity.pdbx_description
1 polymer ?
#
loop_
_entity_poly.entity_id
_entity_poly.type
_entity_poly.pdbx_seq_one_letter_code
_entity_poly.pdbx_strand_id
1 'polypeptide(L)'
;MKILYIGTVTNNEWYEEMVLTSSSQPSAAPQTFENTLLRGIKNNGFENIEWLTFPMIAAYPKSRFLYWGKEKQILDCGVQTTFIPAINLKGIKMFSQLISSRNLIKKWLEENRNEAEVCVLMYSIYGPIAKNVVNLCRKYNRKCVAFVPDLPEHMYMAKKGIGKFVSRFYVASVKKIQGKFSGYIYLTDAMHERISNTKPYIVVEGLADEEIFAPQPKDGKKSSVVMYAGAVSKTFGVDRLTEGFRKSNIDAQLHIYGSGEYVGELKAICLKDERIKYMGRVSHSEILQKEREAELLLNLRNPSDDFTKYSFPSKTMEYMASGTPVLTTRLEGIPEEYFKYCYSVNDNNVDTVKNELEKIFSLSPTERKELGERAKSFIKDNKTGEIQAGRILNFLESLF
;
A
#
# COMPACT_ATOMS: atom_id res chain seq x y z
N MET A 1 0.42 -27.22 -5.49
CA MET A 1 -0.20 -26.45 -4.37
C MET A 1 -1.52 -25.85 -4.84
N LYS A 2 -2.56 -25.78 -3.97
CA LYS A 2 -3.83 -25.09 -4.22
C LYS A 2 -4.05 -23.97 -3.22
N ILE A 3 -4.48 -22.79 -3.67
CA ILE A 3 -4.57 -21.59 -2.84
C ILE A 3 -6.01 -21.08 -2.78
N LEU A 4 -6.48 -20.74 -1.59
CA LEU A 4 -7.61 -19.84 -1.39
C LEU A 4 -7.07 -18.47 -0.99
N TYR A 5 -7.22 -17.48 -1.86
CA TYR A 5 -6.92 -16.10 -1.52
C TYR A 5 -8.15 -15.41 -0.93
N ILE A 6 -7.96 -14.67 0.15
CA ILE A 6 -9.02 -13.88 0.79
C ILE A 6 -8.54 -12.44 0.91
N GLY A 7 -9.12 -11.55 0.12
CA GLY A 7 -8.71 -10.15 0.01
C GLY A 7 -9.85 -9.16 0.09
N THR A 8 -9.54 -7.91 -0.24
CA THR A 8 -10.48 -6.78 -0.14
C THR A 8 -10.82 -6.17 -1.49
N VAL A 9 -10.12 -6.58 -2.54
CA VAL A 9 -10.22 -6.05 -3.89
C VAL A 9 -11.60 -6.29 -4.51
N THR A 10 -12.08 -5.30 -5.26
CA THR A 10 -13.31 -5.37 -6.07
C THR A 10 -12.98 -4.92 -7.50
N ASN A 11 -13.89 -5.16 -8.46
CA ASN A 11 -13.75 -4.56 -9.79
C ASN A 11 -13.90 -3.03 -9.72
N ASN A 12 -13.48 -2.32 -10.77
CA ASN A 12 -13.47 -0.86 -10.78
C ASN A 12 -14.87 -0.27 -10.63
N GLU A 13 -15.89 -0.87 -11.26
CA GLU A 13 -17.27 -0.42 -11.16
C GLU A 13 -17.75 -0.42 -9.69
N TRP A 14 -17.54 -1.51 -8.96
CA TRP A 14 -17.86 -1.61 -7.53
C TRP A 14 -17.04 -0.64 -6.68
N TYR A 15 -15.75 -0.50 -7.02
CA TYR A 15 -14.86 0.41 -6.29
C TYR A 15 -15.28 1.88 -6.47
N GLU A 16 -15.57 2.31 -7.69
CA GLU A 16 -16.05 3.67 -7.99
C GLU A 16 -17.38 3.95 -7.29
N GLU A 17 -18.31 2.99 -7.31
CA GLU A 17 -19.57 3.12 -6.58
C GLU A 17 -19.33 3.26 -5.06
N MET A 18 -18.42 2.50 -4.48
CA MET A 18 -18.03 2.66 -3.07
C MET A 18 -17.46 4.05 -2.79
N VAL A 19 -16.62 4.59 -3.66
CA VAL A 19 -16.03 5.93 -3.53
C VAL A 19 -17.10 7.01 -3.60
N LEU A 20 -18.00 6.92 -4.59
CA LEU A 20 -19.06 7.91 -4.82
C LEU A 20 -20.12 7.94 -3.73
N THR A 21 -20.43 6.78 -3.15
CA THR A 21 -21.58 6.62 -2.23
C THR A 21 -21.21 6.57 -0.76
N SER A 22 -19.92 6.60 -0.41
CA SER A 22 -19.48 6.55 0.98
C SER A 22 -19.04 7.91 1.50
N SER A 23 -19.55 8.31 2.66
CA SER A 23 -19.09 9.51 3.37
C SER A 23 -17.65 9.41 3.89
N SER A 24 -17.13 8.18 3.98
CA SER A 24 -15.72 7.87 4.26
C SER A 24 -15.22 7.00 3.11
N GLN A 25 -14.45 7.61 2.23
CA GLN A 25 -13.93 6.93 1.04
C GLN A 25 -13.04 5.75 1.42
N PRO A 26 -13.14 4.60 0.71
CA PRO A 26 -12.21 3.50 0.87
C PRO A 26 -10.80 3.91 0.44
N SER A 27 -9.78 3.29 1.03
CA SER A 27 -8.39 3.51 0.62
C SER A 27 -8.14 2.89 -0.75
N ALA A 28 -7.49 3.64 -1.66
CA ALA A 28 -7.08 3.12 -2.96
C ALA A 28 -5.89 2.15 -2.88
N ALA A 29 -5.04 2.29 -1.87
CA ALA A 29 -3.80 1.51 -1.76
C ALA A 29 -4.01 -0.02 -1.74
N PRO A 30 -4.95 -0.59 -0.94
CA PRO A 30 -5.25 -2.01 -1.01
C PRO A 30 -5.78 -2.44 -2.38
N GLN A 31 -6.65 -1.64 -3.00
CA GLN A 31 -7.22 -1.94 -4.32
C GLN A 31 -6.12 -2.06 -5.38
N THR A 32 -5.23 -1.07 -5.47
CA THR A 32 -4.10 -1.10 -6.41
C THR A 32 -3.15 -2.24 -6.11
N PHE A 33 -2.77 -2.42 -4.85
CA PHE A 33 -1.84 -3.47 -4.43
C PHE A 33 -2.36 -4.87 -4.79
N GLU A 34 -3.60 -5.18 -4.40
CA GLU A 34 -4.18 -6.50 -4.66
C GLU A 34 -4.37 -6.73 -6.16
N ASN A 35 -4.82 -5.76 -6.95
CA ASN A 35 -4.92 -5.90 -8.41
C ASN A 35 -3.56 -6.21 -9.05
N THR A 36 -2.50 -5.50 -8.65
CA THR A 36 -1.13 -5.74 -9.14
C THR A 36 -0.64 -7.14 -8.73
N LEU A 37 -0.88 -7.57 -7.49
CA LEU A 37 -0.54 -8.92 -7.02
C LEU A 37 -1.27 -10.00 -7.82
N LEU A 38 -2.58 -9.84 -8.04
CA LEU A 38 -3.39 -10.81 -8.76
C LEU A 38 -2.95 -10.96 -10.22
N ARG A 39 -2.67 -9.83 -10.87
CA ARG A 39 -2.11 -9.81 -12.22
C ARG A 39 -0.77 -10.54 -12.25
N GLY A 40 0.11 -10.26 -11.27
CA GLY A 40 1.41 -10.92 -11.15
C GLY A 40 1.30 -12.43 -10.93
N ILE A 41 0.38 -12.91 -10.10
CA ILE A 41 0.13 -14.35 -9.89
C ILE A 41 -0.33 -15.01 -11.21
N LYS A 42 -1.24 -14.36 -11.93
CA LYS A 42 -1.72 -14.85 -13.24
C LYS A 42 -0.59 -14.88 -14.27
N ASN A 43 0.26 -13.85 -14.33
CA ASN A 43 1.39 -13.78 -15.25
C ASN A 43 2.45 -14.87 -14.97
N ASN A 44 2.57 -15.31 -13.72
CA ASN A 44 3.38 -16.49 -13.36
C ASN A 44 2.74 -17.82 -13.78
N GLY A 45 1.60 -17.83 -14.46
CA GLY A 45 0.91 -19.04 -14.92
C GLY A 45 0.29 -19.87 -13.80
N PHE A 46 0.09 -19.30 -12.60
CA PHE A 46 -0.49 -20.02 -11.47
C PHE A 46 -2.03 -19.99 -11.53
N GLU A 47 -2.63 -21.10 -11.90
CA GLU A 47 -4.08 -21.22 -12.11
C GLU A 47 -4.84 -21.86 -10.93
N ASN A 48 -4.13 -22.57 -10.04
CA ASN A 48 -4.74 -23.30 -8.92
C ASN A 48 -5.07 -22.38 -7.72
N ILE A 49 -5.77 -21.28 -8.00
CA ILE A 49 -6.13 -20.28 -7.01
C ILE A 49 -7.58 -19.86 -7.13
N GLU A 50 -8.27 -19.85 -6.00
CA GLU A 50 -9.62 -19.32 -5.87
C GLU A 50 -9.64 -18.07 -5.00
N TRP A 51 -10.59 -17.15 -5.27
CA TRP A 51 -10.61 -15.82 -4.68
C TRP A 51 -11.91 -15.53 -3.96
N LEU A 52 -11.78 -15.09 -2.72
CA LEU A 52 -12.87 -14.51 -1.94
C LEU A 52 -12.54 -13.05 -1.63
N THR A 53 -13.55 -12.18 -1.72
CA THR A 53 -13.37 -10.76 -1.37
C THR A 53 -14.35 -10.31 -0.28
N PHE A 54 -13.88 -9.42 0.59
CA PHE A 54 -14.71 -8.73 1.59
C PHE A 54 -14.45 -7.22 1.52
N PRO A 55 -15.30 -6.43 0.85
CA PRO A 55 -15.07 -5.02 0.67
C PRO A 55 -14.87 -4.26 1.98
N MET A 56 -13.80 -3.47 2.07
CA MET A 56 -13.47 -2.65 3.25
C MET A 56 -14.16 -1.28 3.14
N ILE A 57 -15.47 -1.24 3.35
CA ILE A 57 -16.29 -0.02 3.31
C ILE A 57 -16.88 0.32 4.68
N ALA A 58 -17.27 1.58 4.85
CA ALA A 58 -17.98 2.01 6.05
C ALA A 58 -19.35 1.31 6.17
N ALA A 59 -19.81 1.09 7.40
CA ALA A 59 -21.15 0.54 7.62
C ALA A 59 -22.25 1.57 7.26
N TYR A 60 -23.40 1.08 6.82
CA TYR A 60 -24.60 1.89 6.61
C TYR A 60 -24.94 2.71 7.89
N PRO A 61 -25.36 3.99 7.78
CA PRO A 61 -25.65 4.76 6.57
C PRO A 61 -24.45 5.54 6.00
N LYS A 62 -23.22 5.32 6.48
CA LYS A 62 -22.01 6.01 5.93
C LYS A 62 -21.64 5.54 4.53
N SER A 63 -22.12 4.41 4.10
CA SER A 63 -22.10 3.89 2.75
C SER A 63 -23.54 3.50 2.38
N ARG A 64 -23.90 3.56 1.11
CA ARG A 64 -25.24 3.17 0.68
C ARG A 64 -25.46 1.66 0.65
N PHE A 65 -24.40 0.87 0.66
CA PHE A 65 -24.49 -0.59 0.65
C PHE A 65 -24.99 -1.10 2.00
N LEU A 66 -26.21 -1.66 2.01
CA LEU A 66 -26.81 -2.28 3.19
C LEU A 66 -26.47 -3.77 3.28
N TYR A 67 -26.36 -4.42 2.14
CA TYR A 67 -26.13 -5.85 1.99
C TYR A 67 -25.43 -6.15 0.67
N TRP A 68 -24.61 -7.20 0.64
CA TRP A 68 -24.16 -7.86 -0.57
C TRP A 68 -24.20 -9.38 -0.40
N GLY A 69 -24.60 -10.09 -1.47
CA GLY A 69 -24.75 -11.53 -1.50
C GLY A 69 -23.45 -12.27 -1.86
N LYS A 70 -23.60 -13.56 -2.14
CA LYS A 70 -22.54 -14.37 -2.74
C LYS A 70 -22.56 -14.16 -4.27
N GLU A 71 -22.07 -13.02 -4.69
CA GLU A 71 -21.96 -12.65 -6.09
C GLU A 71 -20.54 -12.94 -6.61
N LYS A 72 -20.44 -13.24 -7.89
CA LYS A 72 -19.17 -13.35 -8.59
C LYS A 72 -18.92 -12.08 -9.38
N GLN A 73 -17.70 -11.62 -9.39
CA GLN A 73 -17.26 -10.51 -10.22
C GLN A 73 -15.97 -10.89 -10.94
N ILE A 74 -15.72 -10.23 -12.06
CA ILE A 74 -14.45 -10.30 -12.77
C ILE A 74 -13.70 -9.01 -12.48
N LEU A 75 -12.49 -9.13 -11.95
CA LEU A 75 -11.60 -8.02 -11.70
C LEU A 75 -10.97 -7.54 -13.01
N ASP A 76 -10.42 -6.32 -13.03
CA ASP A 76 -9.83 -5.73 -14.24
C ASP A 76 -8.63 -6.55 -14.77
N CYS A 77 -7.93 -7.27 -13.90
CA CYS A 77 -6.91 -8.24 -14.28
C CYS A 77 -7.46 -9.55 -14.87
N GLY A 78 -8.79 -9.66 -15.06
CA GLY A 78 -9.45 -10.83 -15.61
C GLY A 78 -9.56 -12.02 -14.64
N VAL A 79 -9.35 -11.80 -13.35
CA VAL A 79 -9.51 -12.82 -12.29
C VAL A 79 -10.93 -12.79 -11.77
N GLN A 80 -11.56 -13.98 -11.66
CA GLN A 80 -12.89 -14.10 -11.05
C GLN A 80 -12.77 -14.20 -9.53
N THR A 81 -13.49 -13.35 -8.80
CA THR A 81 -13.61 -13.41 -7.34
C THR A 81 -15.05 -13.56 -6.89
N THR A 82 -15.26 -14.07 -5.68
CA THR A 82 -16.58 -14.27 -5.07
C THR A 82 -16.68 -13.45 -3.79
N PHE A 83 -17.74 -12.68 -3.64
CA PHE A 83 -17.98 -11.92 -2.41
C PHE A 83 -18.26 -12.84 -1.22
N ILE A 84 -17.67 -12.52 -0.07
CA ILE A 84 -18.12 -13.03 1.22
C ILE A 84 -19.37 -12.24 1.62
N PRO A 85 -20.56 -12.85 1.67
CA PRO A 85 -21.80 -12.16 1.95
C PRO A 85 -21.75 -11.39 3.28
N ALA A 86 -22.33 -10.20 3.31
CA ALA A 86 -22.41 -9.42 4.54
C ALA A 86 -23.62 -8.49 4.62
N ILE A 87 -24.17 -8.34 5.83
CA ILE A 87 -25.11 -7.28 6.19
C ILE A 87 -24.27 -6.12 6.72
N ASN A 88 -24.24 -5.01 5.99
CA ASN A 88 -23.35 -3.87 6.26
C ASN A 88 -23.90 -2.87 7.29
N LEU A 89 -24.56 -3.35 8.33
CA LEU A 89 -25.03 -2.54 9.47
C LEU A 89 -24.00 -2.49 10.58
N LYS A 90 -23.89 -1.34 11.23
CA LYS A 90 -23.00 -1.14 12.37
C LYS A 90 -23.31 -2.17 13.49
N GLY A 91 -22.27 -2.90 13.92
CA GLY A 91 -22.40 -3.99 14.92
C GLY A 91 -22.77 -5.36 14.32
N ILE A 92 -23.54 -5.42 13.25
CA ILE A 92 -23.99 -6.67 12.60
C ILE A 92 -22.97 -7.15 11.56
N LYS A 93 -22.32 -6.24 10.85
CA LYS A 93 -21.36 -6.55 9.77
C LYS A 93 -20.34 -7.62 10.17
N MET A 94 -19.71 -7.45 11.30
CA MET A 94 -18.68 -8.38 11.78
C MET A 94 -19.23 -9.80 12.04
N PHE A 95 -20.45 -9.91 12.58
CA PHE A 95 -21.09 -11.19 12.83
C PHE A 95 -21.53 -11.86 11.52
N SER A 96 -22.12 -11.11 10.60
CA SER A 96 -22.51 -11.67 9.30
C SER A 96 -21.29 -12.16 8.51
N GLN A 97 -20.19 -11.40 8.49
CA GLN A 97 -18.94 -11.81 7.87
C GLN A 97 -18.29 -13.02 8.58
N LEU A 98 -18.37 -13.10 9.92
CA LEU A 98 -17.88 -14.25 10.67
C LEU A 98 -18.61 -15.54 10.26
N ILE A 99 -19.94 -15.49 10.13
CA ILE A 99 -20.77 -16.67 9.74
C ILE A 99 -20.52 -17.03 8.28
N SER A 100 -20.60 -16.05 7.38
CA SER A 100 -20.48 -16.27 5.94
C SER A 100 -19.11 -16.79 5.54
N SER A 101 -18.03 -16.15 6.07
CA SER A 101 -16.66 -16.59 5.78
C SER A 101 -16.39 -18.00 6.31
N ARG A 102 -16.92 -18.34 7.51
CA ARG A 102 -16.77 -19.69 8.06
C ARG A 102 -17.32 -20.74 7.11
N ASN A 103 -18.54 -20.52 6.59
CA ASN A 103 -19.20 -21.47 5.70
C ASN A 103 -18.47 -21.63 4.37
N LEU A 104 -18.02 -20.51 3.77
CA LEU A 104 -17.28 -20.54 2.50
C LEU A 104 -15.92 -21.21 2.65
N ILE A 105 -15.13 -20.82 3.65
CA ILE A 105 -13.80 -21.38 3.88
C ILE A 105 -13.90 -22.88 4.23
N LYS A 106 -14.86 -23.25 5.10
CA LYS A 106 -15.10 -24.65 5.46
C LYS A 106 -15.42 -25.48 4.23
N LYS A 107 -16.39 -25.02 3.42
CA LYS A 107 -16.80 -25.71 2.19
C LYS A 107 -15.61 -25.92 1.26
N TRP A 108 -14.81 -24.86 1.02
CA TRP A 108 -13.64 -24.94 0.15
C TRP A 108 -12.59 -25.93 0.67
N LEU A 109 -12.30 -25.93 1.98
CA LEU A 109 -11.38 -26.87 2.59
C LEU A 109 -11.88 -28.33 2.51
N GLU A 110 -13.18 -28.57 2.59
CA GLU A 110 -13.80 -29.88 2.44
C GLU A 110 -13.73 -30.38 0.99
N GLU A 111 -13.98 -29.52 0.02
CA GLU A 111 -13.85 -29.80 -1.42
C GLU A 111 -12.40 -30.14 -1.82
N ASN A 112 -11.43 -29.53 -1.14
CA ASN A 112 -10.00 -29.72 -1.41
C ASN A 112 -9.29 -30.60 -0.37
N ARG A 113 -10.04 -31.48 0.32
CA ARG A 113 -9.48 -32.33 1.40
C ARG A 113 -8.43 -33.32 0.92
N ASN A 114 -8.54 -33.79 -0.33
CA ASN A 114 -7.64 -34.79 -0.93
C ASN A 114 -6.38 -34.17 -1.55
N GLU A 115 -6.33 -32.85 -1.69
CA GLU A 115 -5.14 -32.13 -2.17
C GLU A 115 -4.02 -32.20 -1.12
N ALA A 116 -2.79 -32.53 -1.52
CA ALA A 116 -1.66 -32.63 -0.61
C ALA A 116 -1.28 -31.26 -0.04
N GLU A 117 -1.14 -30.28 -0.90
CA GLU A 117 -0.66 -28.92 -0.57
C GLU A 117 -1.79 -27.91 -0.73
N VAL A 118 -2.35 -27.47 0.40
CA VAL A 118 -3.43 -26.48 0.47
C VAL A 118 -3.06 -25.36 1.38
N CYS A 119 -3.13 -24.12 0.87
CA CYS A 119 -2.85 -22.89 1.60
C CYS A 119 -4.02 -21.90 1.52
N VAL A 120 -4.33 -21.24 2.63
CA VAL A 120 -5.21 -20.07 2.66
C VAL A 120 -4.32 -18.82 2.81
N LEU A 121 -4.25 -17.98 1.78
CA LEU A 121 -3.55 -16.70 1.80
C LEU A 121 -4.55 -15.57 2.08
N MET A 122 -4.36 -14.84 3.15
CA MET A 122 -5.25 -13.76 3.56
C MET A 122 -4.55 -12.40 3.50
N TYR A 123 -5.12 -11.46 2.76
CA TYR A 123 -4.67 -10.07 2.73
C TYR A 123 -5.31 -9.30 3.88
N SER A 124 -4.46 -8.71 4.75
CA SER A 124 -4.83 -8.03 5.99
C SER A 124 -5.44 -8.94 7.07
N ILE A 125 -5.01 -8.79 8.31
CA ILE A 125 -5.53 -9.58 9.44
C ILE A 125 -6.83 -8.95 9.97
N TYR A 126 -7.92 -9.12 9.21
CA TYR A 126 -9.25 -8.69 9.64
C TYR A 126 -9.88 -9.72 10.59
N GLY A 127 -10.07 -9.34 11.85
CA GLY A 127 -10.38 -10.24 12.98
C GLY A 127 -11.46 -11.30 12.75
N PRO A 128 -12.68 -11.00 12.27
CA PRO A 128 -13.73 -11.98 12.06
C PRO A 128 -13.32 -13.09 11.09
N ILE A 129 -12.73 -12.73 9.96
CA ILE A 129 -12.33 -13.67 8.91
C ILE A 129 -11.04 -14.39 9.31
N ALA A 130 -10.04 -13.68 9.85
CA ALA A 130 -8.78 -14.24 10.32
C ALA A 130 -9.00 -15.35 11.36
N LYS A 131 -9.97 -15.16 12.28
CA LYS A 131 -10.35 -16.19 13.27
C LYS A 131 -10.82 -17.48 12.60
N ASN A 132 -11.61 -17.37 11.55
CA ASN A 132 -12.09 -18.54 10.81
C ASN A 132 -10.97 -19.21 10.02
N VAL A 133 -10.12 -18.42 9.33
CA VAL A 133 -8.96 -18.92 8.60
C VAL A 133 -8.08 -19.76 9.53
N VAL A 134 -7.59 -19.18 10.62
CA VAL A 134 -6.70 -19.88 11.58
C VAL A 134 -7.35 -21.12 12.17
N ASN A 135 -8.60 -21.04 12.63
CA ASN A 135 -9.25 -22.15 13.29
C ASN A 135 -9.58 -23.31 12.33
N LEU A 136 -10.05 -22.98 11.13
CA LEU A 136 -10.39 -24.00 10.12
C LEU A 136 -9.12 -24.63 9.53
N CYS A 137 -8.10 -23.86 9.16
CA CYS A 137 -6.84 -24.40 8.67
C CYS A 137 -6.20 -25.33 9.71
N ARG A 138 -6.19 -24.95 11.00
CA ARG A 138 -5.72 -25.85 12.07
C ARG A 138 -6.57 -27.13 12.16
N LYS A 139 -7.91 -27.01 12.08
CA LYS A 139 -8.82 -28.17 12.16
C LYS A 139 -8.60 -29.16 11.01
N TYR A 140 -8.35 -28.64 9.81
CA TYR A 140 -8.16 -29.47 8.60
C TYR A 140 -6.68 -29.77 8.32
N ASN A 141 -5.75 -29.42 9.22
CA ASN A 141 -4.30 -29.57 9.09
C ASN A 141 -3.80 -28.94 7.79
N ARG A 142 -4.17 -27.66 7.52
CA ARG A 142 -3.80 -26.90 6.33
C ARG A 142 -3.00 -25.67 6.70
N LYS A 143 -2.17 -25.19 5.77
CA LYS A 143 -1.38 -23.96 5.97
C LYS A 143 -2.26 -22.72 5.81
N CYS A 144 -1.96 -21.68 6.58
CA CYS A 144 -2.54 -20.35 6.37
C CYS A 144 -1.45 -19.30 6.50
N VAL A 145 -1.43 -18.34 5.59
CA VAL A 145 -0.46 -17.25 5.53
C VAL A 145 -1.19 -15.92 5.57
N ALA A 146 -0.66 -14.98 6.34
CA ALA A 146 -1.18 -13.62 6.38
C ALA A 146 -0.24 -12.68 5.62
N PHE A 147 -0.79 -11.94 4.66
CA PHE A 147 -0.18 -10.73 4.16
C PHE A 147 -0.53 -9.58 5.10
N VAL A 148 0.46 -8.88 5.64
CA VAL A 148 0.27 -7.84 6.67
C VAL A 148 0.68 -6.48 6.10
N PRO A 149 -0.28 -5.71 5.51
CA PRO A 149 0.03 -4.39 4.95
C PRO A 149 0.26 -3.33 6.02
N ASP A 150 -0.36 -3.50 7.20
CA ASP A 150 -0.26 -2.60 8.34
C ASP A 150 -0.42 -3.36 9.64
N LEU A 151 0.16 -2.86 10.71
CA LEU A 151 -0.06 -3.40 12.04
C LEU A 151 -1.53 -3.20 12.48
N PRO A 152 -2.21 -4.21 13.06
CA PRO A 152 -3.62 -4.11 13.46
C PRO A 152 -3.92 -2.94 14.39
N GLU A 153 -2.99 -2.54 15.24
CA GLU A 153 -3.12 -1.38 16.12
C GLU A 153 -3.20 -0.05 15.35
N HIS A 154 -2.57 0.06 14.19
CA HIS A 154 -2.64 1.26 13.37
C HIS A 154 -3.91 1.32 12.52
N MET A 155 -4.40 0.16 12.08
CA MET A 155 -5.60 0.07 11.24
C MET A 155 -6.92 0.35 11.99
N TYR A 156 -7.04 -0.10 13.25
CA TYR A 156 -8.35 -0.23 13.91
C TYR A 156 -8.54 0.67 15.13
N MET A 157 -7.62 1.57 15.44
CA MET A 157 -7.73 2.44 16.61
C MET A 157 -8.64 3.64 16.37
N ALA A 158 -9.81 3.65 17.00
CA ALA A 158 -10.65 4.85 17.06
C ALA A 158 -10.02 5.93 17.98
N LYS A 159 -10.03 7.18 17.53
CA LYS A 159 -9.32 8.28 18.21
C LYS A 159 -10.03 8.81 19.47
N LYS A 160 -11.39 8.69 19.59
CA LYS A 160 -12.18 9.32 20.68
C LYS A 160 -13.38 8.47 21.12
N GLY A 161 -13.84 8.69 22.38
CA GLY A 161 -15.11 8.22 22.93
C GLY A 161 -15.21 6.70 23.14
N ILE A 162 -16.46 6.19 23.24
CA ILE A 162 -16.78 4.76 23.42
C ILE A 162 -16.14 3.90 22.32
N GLY A 163 -15.98 4.44 21.10
CA GLY A 163 -15.29 3.78 20.00
C GLY A 163 -13.85 3.40 20.34
N LYS A 164 -13.12 4.19 21.14
CA LYS A 164 -11.76 3.88 21.59
C LYS A 164 -11.71 2.63 22.46
N PHE A 165 -12.70 2.46 23.35
CA PHE A 165 -12.78 1.26 24.21
C PHE A 165 -13.09 0.01 23.38
N VAL A 166 -14.10 0.07 22.51
CA VAL A 166 -14.46 -1.04 21.61
C VAL A 166 -13.29 -1.42 20.70
N SER A 167 -12.58 -0.43 20.13
CA SER A 167 -11.44 -0.71 19.27
C SER A 167 -10.27 -1.36 20.01
N ARG A 168 -10.04 -1.02 21.30
CA ARG A 168 -9.01 -1.69 22.12
C ARG A 168 -9.31 -3.17 22.33
N PHE A 169 -10.58 -3.54 22.63
CA PHE A 169 -10.98 -4.94 22.73
C PHE A 169 -10.84 -5.67 21.39
N TYR A 170 -11.22 -5.01 20.31
CA TYR A 170 -11.07 -5.57 18.97
C TYR A 170 -9.58 -5.84 18.65
N VAL A 171 -8.71 -4.86 18.83
CA VAL A 171 -7.26 -4.99 18.63
C VAL A 171 -6.68 -6.10 19.53
N ALA A 172 -7.08 -6.16 20.81
CA ALA A 172 -6.65 -7.23 21.71
C ALA A 172 -7.09 -8.62 21.23
N SER A 173 -8.29 -8.73 20.64
CA SER A 173 -8.77 -9.98 20.04
C SER A 173 -7.99 -10.37 18.78
N VAL A 174 -7.62 -9.41 17.95
CA VAL A 174 -6.78 -9.64 16.76
C VAL A 174 -5.37 -10.05 17.18
N LYS A 175 -4.77 -9.42 18.19
CA LYS A 175 -3.45 -9.78 18.73
C LYS A 175 -3.38 -11.24 19.22
N LYS A 176 -4.48 -11.80 19.72
CA LYS A 176 -4.55 -13.24 20.10
C LYS A 176 -4.54 -14.20 18.90
N ILE A 177 -4.85 -13.69 17.71
CA ILE A 177 -4.99 -14.49 16.50
C ILE A 177 -3.79 -14.27 15.57
N GLN A 178 -3.25 -13.05 15.54
CA GLN A 178 -2.24 -12.64 14.59
C GLN A 178 -0.98 -13.53 14.58
N GLY A 179 -0.55 -14.06 15.72
CA GLY A 179 0.61 -14.96 15.82
C GLY A 179 0.33 -16.44 15.49
N LYS A 180 -0.87 -16.80 15.00
CA LYS A 180 -1.28 -18.19 14.79
C LYS A 180 -1.30 -18.66 13.35
N PHE A 181 -0.90 -17.82 12.42
CA PHE A 181 -0.72 -18.22 11.02
C PHE A 181 0.52 -19.12 10.87
N SER A 182 0.57 -19.86 9.78
CA SER A 182 1.69 -20.75 9.46
C SER A 182 2.91 -19.98 8.95
N GLY A 183 2.70 -18.83 8.33
CA GLY A 183 3.72 -17.93 7.80
C GLY A 183 3.17 -16.54 7.54
N TYR A 184 4.05 -15.61 7.19
CA TYR A 184 3.70 -14.21 6.99
C TYR A 184 4.40 -13.59 5.78
N ILE A 185 3.72 -12.62 5.17
CA ILE A 185 4.28 -11.71 4.18
C ILE A 185 4.17 -10.31 4.78
N TYR A 186 5.29 -9.67 5.05
CA TYR A 186 5.37 -8.37 5.68
C TYR A 186 5.78 -7.28 4.69
N LEU A 187 5.37 -6.03 4.91
CA LEU A 187 5.88 -4.89 4.14
C LEU A 187 7.29 -4.48 4.60
N THR A 188 7.62 -4.68 5.88
CA THR A 188 8.92 -4.33 6.45
C THR A 188 9.40 -5.43 7.38
N ASP A 189 10.71 -5.57 7.49
CA ASP A 189 11.32 -6.58 8.34
C ASP A 189 10.95 -6.40 9.82
N ALA A 190 10.88 -5.17 10.31
CA ALA A 190 10.51 -4.86 11.70
C ALA A 190 9.14 -5.39 12.13
N MET A 191 8.23 -5.70 11.18
CA MET A 191 6.91 -6.23 11.51
C MET A 191 6.95 -7.62 12.17
N HIS A 192 7.98 -8.45 11.85
CA HIS A 192 8.06 -9.80 12.41
C HIS A 192 8.18 -9.79 13.93
N GLU A 193 8.87 -8.84 14.51
CA GLU A 193 9.00 -8.70 15.96
C GLU A 193 7.67 -8.37 16.65
N ARG A 194 6.79 -7.66 15.96
CA ARG A 194 5.48 -7.22 16.48
C ARG A 194 4.36 -8.24 16.29
N ILE A 195 4.46 -9.09 15.29
CA ILE A 195 3.42 -10.05 14.90
C ILE A 195 3.80 -11.46 15.34
N SER A 196 4.91 -12.00 14.87
CA SER A 196 5.42 -13.33 15.21
C SER A 196 6.89 -13.45 14.85
N ASN A 197 7.73 -13.64 15.86
CA ASN A 197 9.18 -13.81 15.70
C ASN A 197 9.62 -15.28 15.55
N THR A 198 8.68 -16.22 15.49
CA THR A 198 8.97 -17.67 15.45
C THR A 198 8.50 -18.37 14.18
N LYS A 199 7.73 -17.67 13.34
CA LYS A 199 7.15 -18.25 12.13
C LYS A 199 7.92 -17.80 10.89
N PRO A 200 7.99 -18.64 9.84
CA PRO A 200 8.61 -18.23 8.59
C PRO A 200 7.90 -17.03 7.98
N TYR A 201 8.68 -16.17 7.36
CA TYR A 201 8.15 -14.97 6.67
C TYR A 201 9.03 -14.56 5.51
N ILE A 202 8.46 -13.74 4.63
CA ILE A 202 9.18 -12.95 3.64
C ILE A 202 8.78 -11.47 3.73
N VAL A 203 9.67 -10.61 3.25
CA VAL A 203 9.38 -9.17 3.09
C VAL A 203 9.06 -8.91 1.62
N VAL A 204 7.88 -8.32 1.40
CA VAL A 204 7.40 -7.82 0.11
C VAL A 204 6.91 -6.41 0.37
N GLU A 205 7.81 -5.46 0.25
CA GLU A 205 7.61 -4.07 0.66
C GLU A 205 6.60 -3.31 -0.21
N GLY A 206 6.40 -3.76 -1.44
CA GLY A 206 5.47 -3.18 -2.39
C GLY A 206 5.49 -3.93 -3.72
N LEU A 207 4.60 -3.51 -4.62
CA LEU A 207 4.47 -4.02 -5.98
C LEU A 207 4.43 -2.83 -6.93
N ALA A 208 5.39 -2.74 -7.86
CA ALA A 208 5.31 -1.78 -8.95
C ALA A 208 4.35 -2.31 -10.03
N ASP A 209 3.37 -1.48 -10.41
CA ASP A 209 2.51 -1.82 -11.53
C ASP A 209 3.27 -1.68 -12.83
N GLU A 210 3.16 -2.68 -13.71
CA GLU A 210 3.87 -2.71 -14.99
C GLU A 210 3.43 -1.57 -15.93
N GLU A 211 2.22 -1.04 -15.76
CA GLU A 211 1.72 0.10 -16.52
C GLU A 211 2.59 1.36 -16.34
N ILE A 212 3.30 1.48 -15.19
CA ILE A 212 4.24 2.59 -14.96
C ILE A 212 5.38 2.59 -15.98
N PHE A 213 5.78 1.41 -16.48
CA PHE A 213 6.88 1.26 -17.43
C PHE A 213 6.47 1.38 -18.89
N ALA A 214 5.15 1.49 -19.17
CA ALA A 214 4.66 1.62 -20.55
C ALA A 214 5.29 2.82 -21.24
N PRO A 215 5.68 2.70 -22.55
CA PRO A 215 6.18 3.82 -23.32
C PRO A 215 5.14 4.94 -23.34
N GLN A 216 5.55 6.14 -22.96
CA GLN A 216 4.72 7.33 -23.06
C GLN A 216 5.32 8.27 -24.11
N PRO A 217 4.50 9.09 -24.78
CA PRO A 217 5.01 10.11 -25.66
C PRO A 217 6.05 10.98 -24.93
N LYS A 218 7.19 11.21 -25.57
CA LYS A 218 8.20 12.13 -25.05
C LYS A 218 7.72 13.54 -25.33
N ASP A 219 6.82 14.04 -24.53
CA ASP A 219 6.37 15.42 -24.62
C ASP A 219 7.15 16.30 -23.63
N GLY A 220 7.79 17.30 -24.24
CA GLY A 220 8.17 18.53 -23.56
C GLY A 220 9.57 18.58 -22.94
N LYS A 221 10.14 19.79 -22.94
CA LYS A 221 11.25 20.22 -22.08
C LYS A 221 10.89 19.85 -20.65
N LYS A 222 11.77 19.12 -19.95
CA LYS A 222 11.68 19.01 -18.50
C LYS A 222 11.67 20.42 -17.93
N SER A 223 10.55 20.81 -17.32
CA SER A 223 10.52 22.04 -16.54
C SER A 223 11.37 21.83 -15.30
N SER A 224 12.03 22.86 -14.78
CA SER A 224 12.78 22.79 -13.52
C SER A 224 11.78 22.67 -12.34
N VAL A 225 11.15 21.52 -12.22
CA VAL A 225 10.13 21.23 -11.22
C VAL A 225 10.61 20.17 -10.24
N VAL A 226 10.62 20.53 -8.98
CA VAL A 226 10.67 19.60 -7.83
C VAL A 226 9.23 19.27 -7.44
N MET A 227 8.90 18.01 -7.23
CA MET A 227 7.51 17.59 -7.05
C MET A 227 7.32 16.73 -5.79
N TYR A 228 6.19 16.94 -5.13
CA TYR A 228 5.62 16.05 -4.13
C TYR A 228 4.18 15.69 -4.51
N ALA A 229 3.81 14.41 -4.41
CA ALA A 229 2.44 13.95 -4.59
C ALA A 229 2.03 12.99 -3.48
N GLY A 230 0.99 13.36 -2.70
CA GLY A 230 0.53 12.54 -1.58
C GLY A 230 -0.40 13.28 -0.62
N ALA A 231 -0.52 12.74 0.59
CA ALA A 231 -1.27 13.41 1.64
C ALA A 231 -0.51 14.67 2.10
N VAL A 232 -1.15 15.85 1.95
CA VAL A 232 -0.58 17.14 2.30
C VAL A 232 -0.73 17.36 3.81
N SER A 233 0.19 16.78 4.57
CA SER A 233 0.15 16.79 6.04
C SER A 233 1.54 16.93 6.67
N LYS A 234 1.58 17.44 7.90
CA LYS A 234 2.82 17.53 8.71
C LYS A 234 3.37 16.14 9.06
N THR A 235 2.49 15.17 9.25
CA THR A 235 2.89 13.77 9.49
C THR A 235 3.72 13.18 8.36
N PHE A 236 3.49 13.63 7.13
CA PHE A 236 4.29 13.21 5.97
C PHE A 236 5.42 14.18 5.61
N GLY A 237 5.74 15.16 6.49
CA GLY A 237 6.88 16.04 6.37
C GLY A 237 6.73 17.17 5.33
N VAL A 238 5.49 17.44 4.86
CA VAL A 238 5.24 18.44 3.81
C VAL A 238 5.58 19.85 4.28
N ASP A 239 5.39 20.15 5.55
CA ASP A 239 5.78 21.42 6.15
C ASP A 239 7.29 21.65 6.07
N ARG A 240 8.10 20.66 6.46
CA ARG A 240 9.57 20.73 6.47
C ARG A 240 10.15 20.74 5.06
N LEU A 241 9.59 19.92 4.18
CA LEU A 241 9.90 19.90 2.75
C LEU A 241 9.68 21.29 2.13
N THR A 242 8.52 21.88 2.36
CA THR A 242 8.14 23.19 1.84
C THR A 242 9.06 24.29 2.37
N GLU A 243 9.36 24.27 3.67
CA GLU A 243 10.20 25.28 4.29
C GLU A 243 11.68 25.12 3.88
N GLY A 244 12.18 23.87 3.75
CA GLY A 244 13.53 23.59 3.25
C GLY A 244 13.70 24.07 1.80
N PHE A 245 12.71 23.82 0.93
CA PHE A 245 12.70 24.34 -0.42
C PHE A 245 12.67 25.88 -0.43
N ARG A 246 11.82 26.52 0.38
CA ARG A 246 11.71 27.98 0.46
C ARG A 246 13.03 28.65 0.82
N LYS A 247 13.80 28.03 1.73
CA LYS A 247 15.13 28.53 2.15
C LYS A 247 16.24 28.23 1.16
N SER A 248 16.04 27.32 0.21
CA SER A 248 17.06 26.98 -0.79
C SER A 248 17.12 28.00 -1.90
N ASN A 249 18.31 28.12 -2.52
CA ASN A 249 18.58 29.03 -3.63
C ASN A 249 18.53 28.32 -5.00
N ILE A 250 17.86 27.16 -5.10
CA ILE A 250 17.77 26.43 -6.36
C ILE A 250 16.84 27.15 -7.35
N ASP A 251 17.20 27.12 -8.61
CA ASP A 251 16.39 27.66 -9.72
C ASP A 251 15.39 26.58 -10.20
N ALA A 252 14.31 26.41 -9.43
CA ALA A 252 13.26 25.45 -9.66
C ALA A 252 11.92 25.90 -9.08
N GLN A 253 10.84 25.27 -9.49
CA GLN A 253 9.52 25.38 -8.83
C GLN A 253 9.23 24.14 -8.00
N LEU A 254 8.55 24.30 -6.87
CA LEU A 254 8.02 23.20 -6.07
C LEU A 254 6.53 23.03 -6.35
N HIS A 255 6.15 21.90 -6.95
CA HIS A 255 4.75 21.54 -7.19
C HIS A 255 4.28 20.50 -6.17
N ILE A 256 3.20 20.82 -5.44
CA ILE A 256 2.64 19.95 -4.40
C ILE A 256 1.23 19.52 -4.80
N TYR A 257 1.05 18.22 -5.01
CA TYR A 257 -0.22 17.57 -5.38
C TYR A 257 -0.80 16.80 -4.20
N GLY A 258 -2.13 16.83 -4.06
CA GLY A 258 -2.85 16.06 -3.06
C GLY A 258 -3.81 16.87 -2.21
N SER A 259 -4.16 16.34 -1.04
CA SER A 259 -5.05 17.00 -0.07
C SER A 259 -4.65 16.61 1.36
N GLY A 260 -5.02 17.43 2.34
CA GLY A 260 -4.75 17.17 3.75
C GLY A 260 -4.90 18.41 4.61
N GLU A 261 -4.64 18.25 5.91
CA GLU A 261 -4.84 19.31 6.91
C GLU A 261 -3.85 20.48 6.75
N TYR A 262 -2.71 20.28 6.09
CA TYR A 262 -1.70 21.32 5.89
C TYR A 262 -2.00 22.24 4.70
N VAL A 263 -3.00 21.97 3.87
CA VAL A 263 -3.32 22.77 2.66
C VAL A 263 -3.56 24.24 2.95
N GLY A 264 -4.20 24.58 4.09
CA GLY A 264 -4.44 25.97 4.47
C GLY A 264 -3.15 26.76 4.69
N GLU A 265 -2.23 26.21 5.46
CA GLU A 265 -0.91 26.80 5.71
C GLU A 265 -0.06 26.85 4.43
N LEU A 266 -0.09 25.78 3.62
CA LEU A 266 0.63 25.71 2.33
C LEU A 266 0.18 26.83 1.37
N LYS A 267 -1.11 27.08 1.22
CA LYS A 267 -1.62 28.17 0.38
C LYS A 267 -1.13 29.54 0.84
N ALA A 268 -1.01 29.77 2.15
CA ALA A 268 -0.45 31.01 2.67
C ALA A 268 1.06 31.15 2.38
N ILE A 269 1.79 30.04 2.27
CA ILE A 269 3.20 30.03 1.85
C ILE A 269 3.33 30.31 0.35
N CYS A 270 2.47 29.73 -0.49
CA CYS A 270 2.44 29.99 -1.93
C CYS A 270 2.23 31.49 -2.27
N LEU A 271 1.55 32.24 -1.42
CA LEU A 271 1.39 33.69 -1.58
C LEU A 271 2.67 34.49 -1.28
N LYS A 272 3.62 33.88 -0.55
CA LYS A 272 4.86 34.52 -0.12
C LYS A 272 6.10 34.10 -0.94
N ASP A 273 6.00 32.96 -1.61
CA ASP A 273 7.09 32.44 -2.48
C ASP A 273 6.45 31.87 -3.77
N GLU A 274 6.60 32.62 -4.86
CA GLU A 274 6.00 32.28 -6.17
C GLU A 274 6.57 30.98 -6.78
N ARG A 275 7.69 30.50 -6.29
CA ARG A 275 8.26 29.22 -6.74
C ARG A 275 7.45 28.02 -6.24
N ILE A 276 6.62 28.18 -5.19
CA ILE A 276 5.86 27.08 -4.57
C ILE A 276 4.42 27.13 -5.07
N LYS A 277 3.98 26.01 -5.65
CA LYS A 277 2.64 25.87 -6.24
C LYS A 277 1.87 24.72 -5.61
N TYR A 278 0.67 25.02 -5.08
CA TYR A 278 -0.26 23.98 -4.69
C TYR A 278 -1.17 23.64 -5.87
N MET A 279 -1.05 22.42 -6.38
CA MET A 279 -1.69 21.96 -7.61
C MET A 279 -3.04 21.24 -7.37
N GLY A 280 -3.39 20.99 -6.08
CA GLY A 280 -4.63 20.28 -5.77
C GLY A 280 -4.57 18.78 -6.03
N ARG A 281 -5.74 18.16 -6.21
CA ARG A 281 -5.88 16.74 -6.57
C ARG A 281 -6.11 16.62 -8.07
N VAL A 282 -5.40 15.69 -8.67
CA VAL A 282 -5.56 15.31 -10.08
C VAL A 282 -5.71 13.79 -10.18
N SER A 283 -5.98 13.26 -11.36
CA SER A 283 -6.09 11.82 -11.58
C SER A 283 -4.75 11.11 -11.36
N HIS A 284 -4.79 9.80 -11.07
CA HIS A 284 -3.55 9.02 -10.88
C HIS A 284 -2.71 8.99 -12.17
N SER A 285 -3.35 8.85 -13.33
CA SER A 285 -2.66 8.88 -14.62
C SER A 285 -1.93 10.21 -14.88
N GLU A 286 -2.54 11.33 -14.51
CA GLU A 286 -1.92 12.64 -14.59
C GLU A 286 -0.73 12.77 -13.63
N ILE A 287 -0.85 12.24 -12.38
CA ILE A 287 0.27 12.21 -11.43
C ILE A 287 1.46 11.45 -12.01
N LEU A 288 1.26 10.25 -12.55
CA LEU A 288 2.32 9.45 -13.16
C LEU A 288 3.01 10.19 -14.32
N GLN A 289 2.26 10.96 -15.11
CA GLN A 289 2.84 11.81 -16.15
C GLN A 289 3.70 12.92 -15.53
N LYS A 290 3.18 13.65 -14.52
CA LYS A 290 3.89 14.74 -13.85
C LYS A 290 5.15 14.26 -13.12
N GLU A 291 5.12 13.07 -12.53
CA GLU A 291 6.30 12.45 -11.91
C GLU A 291 7.43 12.24 -12.92
N ARG A 292 7.12 11.84 -14.17
CA ARG A 292 8.12 11.67 -15.24
C ARG A 292 8.63 13.00 -15.81
N GLU A 293 7.80 14.02 -15.79
CA GLU A 293 8.14 15.38 -16.25
C GLU A 293 8.99 16.15 -15.24
N ALA A 294 8.92 15.80 -13.96
CA ALA A 294 9.65 16.47 -12.88
C ALA A 294 11.17 16.23 -12.98
N GLU A 295 11.94 17.15 -12.41
CA GLU A 295 13.39 17.05 -12.31
C GLU A 295 13.85 16.31 -11.06
N LEU A 296 13.07 16.39 -9.96
CA LEU A 296 13.31 15.71 -8.69
C LEU A 296 11.97 15.43 -7.99
N LEU A 297 11.83 14.23 -7.43
CA LEU A 297 10.68 13.85 -6.62
C LEU A 297 11.06 13.76 -5.14
N LEU A 298 10.19 14.24 -4.26
CA LEU A 298 10.47 14.33 -2.82
C LEU A 298 9.55 13.43 -1.99
N ASN A 299 10.11 12.64 -1.08
CA ASN A 299 9.37 11.87 -0.08
C ASN A 299 10.09 11.91 1.28
N LEU A 300 9.91 13.01 2.03
CA LEU A 300 10.69 13.36 3.22
C LEU A 300 9.89 13.18 4.51
N ARG A 301 9.63 11.94 4.92
CA ARG A 301 8.95 11.62 6.18
C ARG A 301 9.90 11.81 7.37
N ASN A 302 9.33 12.03 8.56
CA ASN A 302 10.11 12.09 9.78
C ASN A 302 10.54 10.67 10.23
N PRO A 303 11.85 10.37 10.32
CA PRO A 303 12.32 9.04 10.72
C PRO A 303 12.06 8.73 12.21
N SER A 304 11.80 9.75 13.03
CA SER A 304 11.50 9.58 14.46
C SER A 304 10.04 9.11 14.72
N ASP A 305 9.20 9.08 13.71
CA ASP A 305 7.82 8.60 13.85
C ASP A 305 7.79 7.07 13.85
N ASP A 306 7.36 6.46 14.96
CA ASP A 306 7.40 5.00 15.17
C ASP A 306 6.73 4.18 14.03
N PHE A 307 5.68 4.71 13.41
CA PHE A 307 5.00 4.02 12.31
C PHE A 307 5.88 3.82 11.06
N THR A 308 6.93 4.64 10.87
CA THR A 308 7.81 4.57 9.69
C THR A 308 8.65 3.29 9.65
N LYS A 309 8.84 2.62 10.79
CA LYS A 309 9.49 1.31 10.88
C LYS A 309 8.64 0.19 10.30
N TYR A 310 7.31 0.33 10.43
CA TYR A 310 6.33 -0.70 10.07
C TYR A 310 5.57 -0.37 8.79
N SER A 311 6.02 0.62 8.03
CA SER A 311 5.34 1.08 6.82
C SER A 311 6.35 1.41 5.74
N PHE A 312 6.27 0.71 4.62
CA PHE A 312 7.03 1.10 3.43
C PHE A 312 6.30 2.25 2.70
N PRO A 313 6.99 3.35 2.37
CA PRO A 313 6.37 4.45 1.64
C PRO A 313 6.21 4.11 0.16
N SER A 314 5.07 3.58 -0.24
CA SER A 314 4.77 3.14 -1.62
C SER A 314 5.10 4.19 -2.70
N LYS A 315 5.00 5.48 -2.36
CA LYS A 315 5.41 6.58 -3.25
C LYS A 315 6.91 6.57 -3.58
N THR A 316 7.78 6.08 -2.71
CA THR A 316 9.21 5.93 -3.03
C THR A 316 9.38 4.96 -4.21
N MET A 317 8.69 3.82 -4.20
CA MET A 317 8.73 2.84 -5.28
C MET A 317 8.14 3.40 -6.59
N GLU A 318 6.99 4.06 -6.53
CA GLU A 318 6.33 4.70 -7.68
C GLU A 318 7.23 5.77 -8.30
N TYR A 319 7.83 6.62 -7.47
CA TYR A 319 8.77 7.65 -7.91
C TYR A 319 10.01 7.07 -8.59
N MET A 320 10.62 6.04 -8.00
CA MET A 320 11.76 5.36 -8.61
C MET A 320 11.39 4.70 -9.94
N ALA A 321 10.20 4.10 -10.02
CA ALA A 321 9.69 3.50 -11.25
C ALA A 321 9.45 4.51 -12.38
N SER A 322 9.18 5.78 -12.06
CA SER A 322 9.01 6.86 -13.05
C SER A 322 10.30 7.16 -13.85
N GLY A 323 11.48 6.84 -13.28
CA GLY A 323 12.78 7.20 -13.84
C GLY A 323 13.22 8.64 -13.55
N THR A 324 12.48 9.35 -12.70
CA THR A 324 12.87 10.65 -12.15
C THR A 324 13.65 10.42 -10.86
N PRO A 325 14.77 11.14 -10.63
CA PRO A 325 15.53 10.98 -9.40
C PRO A 325 14.69 11.33 -8.17
N VAL A 326 14.93 10.62 -7.08
CA VAL A 326 14.16 10.73 -5.82
C VAL A 326 15.06 11.20 -4.70
N LEU A 327 14.58 12.13 -3.89
CA LEU A 327 15.14 12.43 -2.57
C LEU A 327 14.18 11.93 -1.49
N THR A 328 14.67 11.04 -0.62
CA THR A 328 13.89 10.45 0.46
C THR A 328 14.63 10.50 1.79
N THR A 329 13.90 10.34 2.89
CA THR A 329 14.52 10.14 4.21
C THR A 329 14.87 8.66 4.39
N ARG A 330 16.03 8.37 5.03
CA ARG A 330 16.41 7.01 5.42
C ARG A 330 15.50 6.53 6.55
N LEU A 331 14.47 5.77 6.18
CA LEU A 331 13.51 5.19 7.12
C LEU A 331 13.83 3.71 7.33
N GLU A 332 13.69 3.20 8.55
CA GLU A 332 13.87 1.76 8.85
C GLU A 332 12.94 0.86 8.02
N GLY A 333 11.78 1.37 7.58
CA GLY A 333 10.84 0.64 6.72
C GLY A 333 11.25 0.57 5.24
N ILE A 334 12.35 1.22 4.83
CA ILE A 334 12.88 1.15 3.46
C ILE A 334 14.10 0.23 3.47
N PRO A 335 14.12 -0.87 2.69
CA PRO A 335 15.28 -1.75 2.59
C PRO A 335 16.54 -0.99 2.13
N GLU A 336 17.70 -1.33 2.70
CA GLU A 336 18.96 -0.63 2.46
C GLU A 336 19.37 -0.59 0.98
N GLU A 337 18.96 -1.59 0.20
CA GLU A 337 19.25 -1.67 -1.23
C GLU A 337 18.69 -0.50 -2.05
N TYR A 338 17.55 0.12 -1.61
CA TYR A 338 16.94 1.25 -2.29
C TYR A 338 17.81 2.50 -2.30
N PHE A 339 18.60 2.71 -1.22
CA PHE A 339 19.43 3.91 -1.07
C PHE A 339 20.63 3.99 -2.02
N LYS A 340 20.90 2.93 -2.77
CA LYS A 340 21.87 2.92 -3.89
C LYS A 340 21.34 3.63 -5.13
N TYR A 341 20.03 3.83 -5.20
CA TYR A 341 19.30 4.30 -6.38
C TYR A 341 18.51 5.60 -6.13
N CYS A 342 18.68 6.23 -4.97
CA CYS A 342 18.05 7.52 -4.66
C CYS A 342 18.98 8.38 -3.82
N TYR A 343 18.75 9.69 -3.83
CA TYR A 343 19.32 10.59 -2.83
C TYR A 343 18.62 10.34 -1.49
N SER A 344 19.38 10.40 -0.40
CA SER A 344 18.81 10.15 0.92
C SER A 344 19.43 11.02 2.00
N VAL A 345 18.58 11.42 2.96
CA VAL A 345 18.96 12.17 4.17
C VAL A 345 18.59 11.39 5.41
N ASN A 346 19.34 11.58 6.51
CA ASN A 346 19.08 10.88 7.77
C ASN A 346 17.94 11.49 8.58
N ASP A 347 17.59 12.74 8.31
CA ASP A 347 16.46 13.44 8.93
C ASP A 347 15.79 14.36 7.91
N ASN A 348 14.64 14.92 8.27
CA ASN A 348 13.92 15.87 7.44
C ASN A 348 13.92 17.29 8.01
N ASN A 349 14.97 17.68 8.76
CA ASN A 349 15.11 19.04 9.25
C ASN A 349 15.21 20.02 8.09
N VAL A 350 14.70 21.23 8.31
CA VAL A 350 14.61 22.27 7.26
C VAL A 350 15.98 22.56 6.62
N ASP A 351 17.04 22.65 7.43
CA ASP A 351 18.38 22.94 6.93
C ASP A 351 19.01 21.72 6.22
N THR A 352 18.73 20.49 6.68
CA THR A 352 19.13 19.25 5.99
C THR A 352 18.48 19.19 4.61
N VAL A 353 17.18 19.45 4.52
CA VAL A 353 16.45 19.45 3.25
C VAL A 353 16.98 20.52 2.30
N LYS A 354 17.17 21.77 2.80
CA LYS A 354 17.76 22.87 2.04
C LYS A 354 19.12 22.49 1.44
N ASN A 355 20.03 22.05 2.29
CA ASN A 355 21.42 21.76 1.88
C ASN A 355 21.48 20.61 0.88
N GLU A 356 20.66 19.55 1.05
CA GLU A 356 20.65 18.44 0.11
C GLU A 356 20.02 18.83 -1.23
N LEU A 357 18.98 19.69 -1.26
CA LEU A 357 18.44 20.24 -2.50
C LEU A 357 19.51 21.04 -3.25
N GLU A 358 20.22 21.94 -2.58
CA GLU A 358 21.30 22.74 -3.20
C GLU A 358 22.42 21.85 -3.74
N LYS A 359 22.82 20.81 -3.00
CA LYS A 359 23.82 19.83 -3.43
C LYS A 359 23.34 19.04 -4.64
N ILE A 360 22.10 18.54 -4.68
CA ILE A 360 21.54 17.81 -5.82
C ILE A 360 21.49 18.71 -7.06
N PHE A 361 21.09 19.96 -6.91
CA PHE A 361 21.00 20.91 -8.02
C PHE A 361 22.38 21.45 -8.48
N SER A 362 23.44 21.28 -7.70
CA SER A 362 24.81 21.53 -8.16
C SER A 362 25.35 20.44 -9.08
N LEU A 363 24.76 19.24 -9.10
CA LEU A 363 25.08 18.19 -10.05
C LEU A 363 24.52 18.55 -11.45
N SER A 364 25.15 18.01 -12.49
CA SER A 364 24.65 18.17 -13.84
C SER A 364 23.26 17.50 -14.02
N PRO A 365 22.41 17.99 -14.93
CA PRO A 365 21.15 17.33 -15.27
C PRO A 365 21.33 15.88 -15.71
N THR A 366 22.46 15.56 -16.34
CA THR A 366 22.79 14.21 -16.82
C THR A 366 23.01 13.27 -15.62
N GLU A 367 23.82 13.67 -14.62
CA GLU A 367 24.08 12.87 -13.43
C GLU A 367 22.79 12.58 -12.66
N ARG A 368 21.92 13.59 -12.50
CA ARG A 368 20.61 13.42 -11.86
C ARG A 368 19.74 12.41 -12.63
N LYS A 369 19.68 12.54 -13.96
CA LYS A 369 18.89 11.65 -14.81
C LYS A 369 19.39 10.21 -14.76
N GLU A 370 20.71 10.00 -14.79
CA GLU A 370 21.32 8.65 -14.72
C GLU A 370 20.92 7.93 -13.43
N LEU A 371 20.85 8.63 -12.29
CA LEU A 371 20.39 8.04 -11.05
C LEU A 371 18.93 7.61 -11.15
N GLY A 372 18.06 8.44 -11.73
CA GLY A 372 16.65 8.11 -11.95
C GLY A 372 16.45 6.90 -12.87
N GLU A 373 17.19 6.81 -13.97
CA GLU A 373 17.12 5.65 -14.86
C GLU A 373 17.63 4.35 -14.19
N ARG A 374 18.67 4.42 -13.36
CA ARG A 374 19.11 3.27 -12.56
C ARG A 374 18.05 2.85 -11.53
N ALA A 375 17.38 3.81 -10.91
CA ALA A 375 16.26 3.55 -10.00
C ALA A 375 15.12 2.82 -10.71
N LYS A 376 14.74 3.30 -11.91
CA LYS A 376 13.73 2.66 -12.75
C LYS A 376 14.08 1.22 -13.11
N SER A 377 15.31 0.98 -13.54
CA SER A 377 15.79 -0.37 -13.86
C SER A 377 15.74 -1.28 -12.63
N PHE A 378 16.20 -0.80 -11.47
CA PHE A 378 16.13 -1.56 -10.22
C PHE A 378 14.70 -1.98 -9.88
N ILE A 379 13.73 -1.07 -9.96
CA ILE A 379 12.33 -1.40 -9.69
C ILE A 379 11.77 -2.38 -10.72
N LYS A 380 12.03 -2.14 -12.00
CA LYS A 380 11.58 -3.00 -13.10
C LYS A 380 12.10 -4.43 -12.98
N ASP A 381 13.37 -4.58 -12.62
CA ASP A 381 14.05 -5.88 -12.61
C ASP A 381 13.82 -6.66 -11.29
N ASN A 382 13.30 -6.01 -10.22
CA ASN A 382 13.23 -6.64 -8.91
C ASN A 382 11.88 -6.49 -8.19
N LYS A 383 11.02 -5.52 -8.56
CA LYS A 383 9.87 -5.10 -7.73
C LYS A 383 8.54 -5.05 -8.48
N THR A 384 8.46 -5.58 -9.70
CA THR A 384 7.19 -5.66 -10.45
C THR A 384 6.22 -6.63 -9.76
N GLY A 385 4.92 -6.49 -10.08
CA GLY A 385 3.88 -7.39 -9.61
C GLY A 385 4.18 -8.85 -9.90
N GLU A 386 4.69 -9.17 -11.11
CA GLU A 386 5.06 -10.52 -11.52
C GLU A 386 6.21 -11.09 -10.68
N ILE A 387 7.31 -10.35 -10.53
CA ILE A 387 8.48 -10.80 -9.76
C ILE A 387 8.13 -11.03 -8.29
N GLN A 388 7.42 -10.09 -7.68
CA GLN A 388 7.03 -10.19 -6.28
C GLN A 388 5.99 -11.29 -6.05
N ALA A 389 5.06 -11.49 -6.99
CA ALA A 389 4.11 -12.61 -6.94
C ALA A 389 4.84 -13.96 -7.04
N GLY A 390 5.85 -14.08 -7.90
CA GLY A 390 6.70 -15.27 -7.97
C GLY A 390 7.42 -15.56 -6.64
N ARG A 391 7.97 -14.53 -5.98
CA ARG A 391 8.56 -14.67 -4.64
C ARG A 391 7.56 -15.16 -3.59
N ILE A 392 6.31 -14.63 -3.65
CA ILE A 392 5.23 -15.05 -2.76
C ILE A 392 4.88 -16.52 -3.02
N LEU A 393 4.71 -16.95 -4.26
CA LEU A 393 4.39 -18.33 -4.62
C LEU A 393 5.47 -19.30 -4.13
N ASN A 394 6.74 -19.00 -4.38
CA ASN A 394 7.88 -19.79 -3.90
C ASN A 394 7.91 -19.87 -2.36
N PHE A 395 7.60 -18.78 -1.66
CA PHE A 395 7.49 -18.81 -0.20
C PHE A 395 6.35 -19.70 0.27
N LEU A 396 5.17 -19.63 -0.36
CA LEU A 396 4.03 -20.50 0.00
C LEU A 396 4.38 -21.98 -0.21
N GLU A 397 5.07 -22.33 -1.29
CA GLU A 397 5.55 -23.69 -1.57
C GLU A 397 6.55 -24.17 -0.52
N SER A 398 7.46 -23.30 -0.07
CA SER A 398 8.46 -23.65 0.96
C SER A 398 7.89 -24.02 2.33
N LEU A 399 6.59 -23.80 2.54
CA LEU A 399 5.91 -24.14 3.80
C LEU A 399 5.49 -25.62 3.87
N PHE A 400 5.54 -26.35 2.77
CA PHE A 400 5.16 -27.77 2.68
C PHE A 400 6.35 -28.69 2.62
#